data_53407b8f19a550113573766205a41da2
#
_entry.id   53407b8f19a550113573766205a41da2
#
_cell.length_a   1.000
_cell.length_b   1.000
_cell.length_c   1.000
_cell.angle_alpha   90.00
_cell.angle_beta   90.00
_cell.angle_gamma   90.00
#
_symmetry.space_group_name_H-M   'P 1'
#
loop_
_entity.id
_entity.type
_entity.pdbx_description
1 polymer ?
#
loop_
_entity_poly.entity_id
_entity_poly.type
_entity_poly.pdbx_seq_one_letter_code
_entity_poly.pdbx_strand_id
1 'polypeptide(L)'
;VERSDKMYGGTCINIGCIPTKTLVHQAKIASGMKDSTFEERSAFYRNAIAVKESVTSALRGKNYHNLADHPNVTVYTGVGSFVSADVVSVRTSTEEIWLTSKQIIINTGAETIIPPIEGVADNSLVYTSTSIMELTDLPRRLVIVGGGYIGLEFASMYASFGSQVTVLESYPELIAREDRDIAASVKETLEKKGIVFRMNAKVQSVKHVENRAVVVFSDSQTGEVFELEADAVLLATGRRPNTKDLNLEVAGVETDARGAIIVDEYLKTTNPNIRAVGDVKGGLQFTYISLDDYRIIREDLFGDKERKTSDRNPVAYSVFIDPPLARIGLNEDEARKQNLDVIIKKLPVMAIPRAKTLGETDGLLKAVIDKNTGKIVGCMLFAPDASEVINIVAMAMKTGQDYTFLRDFIFTHPSMSEALNDLFS
;
A
#
# COMPACT_ATOMS: atom_id res chain seq x y z
N VAL A 1 18.79 -9.77 -12.70
CA VAL A 1 18.86 -8.47 -13.39
C VAL A 1 18.05 -7.46 -12.59
N GLU A 2 18.65 -6.34 -12.21
CA GLU A 2 17.98 -5.21 -11.56
C GLU A 2 18.32 -3.90 -12.28
N ARG A 3 17.32 -3.08 -12.57
CA ARG A 3 17.50 -1.85 -13.34
C ARG A 3 18.33 -0.79 -12.62
N SER A 4 18.27 -0.75 -11.29
CA SER A 4 18.87 0.31 -10.47
C SER A 4 19.58 -0.25 -9.25
N ASP A 5 20.79 0.22 -8.99
CA ASP A 5 21.55 -0.07 -7.77
C ASP A 5 20.84 0.42 -6.48
N LYS A 6 19.88 1.33 -6.61
CA LYS A 6 19.04 1.81 -5.51
C LYS A 6 17.84 0.91 -5.22
N MET A 7 17.62 -0.15 -6.02
CA MET A 7 16.40 -0.97 -5.92
C MET A 7 16.65 -2.43 -5.52
N TYR A 8 17.85 -2.81 -5.12
CA TYR A 8 18.12 -4.15 -4.59
C TYR A 8 17.22 -4.46 -3.38
N GLY A 9 16.48 -5.58 -3.46
CA GLY A 9 15.43 -5.95 -2.50
C GLY A 9 14.05 -5.44 -2.86
N GLY A 10 13.89 -4.69 -3.97
CA GLY A 10 12.61 -4.31 -4.58
C GLY A 10 11.87 -3.17 -3.87
N THR A 11 10.61 -2.99 -4.27
CA THR A 11 9.73 -1.90 -3.84
C THR A 11 9.58 -1.79 -2.33
N CYS A 12 9.35 -2.91 -1.64
CA CYS A 12 9.08 -2.92 -0.20
C CYS A 12 10.18 -2.23 0.62
N ILE A 13 11.45 -2.58 0.34
CA ILE A 13 12.60 -2.09 1.10
C ILE A 13 12.96 -0.67 0.73
N ASN A 14 12.87 -0.31 -0.56
CA ASN A 14 13.47 0.93 -1.06
C ASN A 14 12.50 2.09 -1.17
N ILE A 15 11.25 1.85 -1.59
CA ILE A 15 10.28 2.91 -1.94
C ILE A 15 8.85 2.64 -1.46
N GLY A 16 8.62 1.55 -0.73
CA GLY A 16 7.29 1.12 -0.28
C GLY A 16 7.18 0.99 1.23
N CYS A 17 6.99 -0.26 1.71
CA CYS A 17 6.61 -0.54 3.08
C CYS A 17 7.61 -0.03 4.13
N ILE A 18 8.89 -0.35 3.97
CA ILE A 18 9.90 -0.03 4.99
C ILE A 18 10.11 1.48 5.13
N PRO A 19 10.41 2.24 4.07
CA PRO A 19 10.58 3.68 4.22
C PRO A 19 9.32 4.38 4.72
N THR A 20 8.13 4.03 4.21
CA THR A 20 6.88 4.65 4.67
C THR A 20 6.59 4.32 6.13
N LYS A 21 6.74 3.05 6.57
CA LYS A 21 6.42 2.67 7.96
C LYS A 21 7.46 3.21 8.95
N THR A 22 8.71 3.37 8.52
CA THR A 22 9.70 4.12 9.32
C THR A 22 9.24 5.57 9.52
N LEU A 23 8.78 6.24 8.46
CA LEU A 23 8.28 7.62 8.57
C LEU A 23 6.95 7.70 9.34
N VAL A 24 6.03 6.75 9.17
CA VAL A 24 4.78 6.67 9.97
C VAL A 24 5.10 6.55 11.47
N HIS A 25 6.07 5.72 11.84
CA HIS A 25 6.50 5.62 13.24
C HIS A 25 7.06 6.95 13.77
N GLN A 26 7.94 7.60 13.00
CA GLN A 26 8.47 8.92 13.36
C GLN A 26 7.37 9.99 13.43
N ALA A 27 6.41 9.95 12.51
CA ALA A 27 5.26 10.86 12.50
C ALA A 27 4.38 10.69 13.76
N LYS A 28 4.19 9.43 14.22
CA LYS A 28 3.48 9.18 15.49
C LYS A 28 4.21 9.81 16.68
N ILE A 29 5.54 9.77 16.70
CA ILE A 29 6.34 10.48 17.73
C ILE A 29 6.14 11.99 17.60
N ALA A 30 6.21 12.54 16.37
CA ALA A 30 6.03 13.96 16.11
C ALA A 30 4.63 14.47 16.50
N SER A 31 3.59 13.65 16.44
CA SER A 31 2.24 14.03 16.88
C SER A 31 2.16 14.38 18.36
N GLY A 32 3.09 13.87 19.18
CA GLY A 32 3.26 14.24 20.59
C GLY A 32 3.90 15.62 20.83
N MET A 33 4.49 16.25 19.81
CA MET A 33 5.18 17.55 19.90
C MET A 33 4.18 18.72 19.80
N LYS A 34 3.16 18.75 20.67
CA LYS A 34 2.02 19.69 20.56
C LYS A 34 2.41 21.16 20.62
N ASP A 35 3.38 21.51 21.47
CA ASP A 35 3.81 22.89 21.71
C ASP A 35 4.99 23.32 20.83
N SER A 36 5.44 22.50 19.90
CA SER A 36 6.58 22.79 19.04
C SER A 36 6.22 23.71 17.87
N THR A 37 7.14 24.59 17.53
CA THR A 37 7.07 25.43 16.32
C THR A 37 7.17 24.57 15.05
N PHE A 38 6.82 25.15 13.91
CA PHE A 38 6.99 24.47 12.62
C PHE A 38 8.47 24.19 12.31
N GLU A 39 9.36 25.08 12.71
CA GLU A 39 10.82 24.96 12.54
C GLU A 39 11.38 23.77 13.33
N GLU A 40 10.93 23.56 14.57
CA GLU A 40 11.31 22.41 15.39
C GLU A 40 10.77 21.11 14.79
N ARG A 41 9.53 21.10 14.30
CA ARG A 41 8.93 19.96 13.60
C ARG A 41 9.66 19.65 12.29
N SER A 42 10.06 20.68 11.54
CA SER A 42 10.86 20.53 10.32
C SER A 42 12.26 19.98 10.62
N ALA A 43 12.88 20.36 11.72
CA ALA A 43 14.14 19.78 12.18
C ALA A 43 13.98 18.30 12.56
N PHE A 44 12.90 17.95 13.25
CA PHE A 44 12.56 16.57 13.58
C PHE A 44 12.30 15.73 12.31
N TYR A 45 11.57 16.28 11.32
CA TYR A 45 11.32 15.64 10.04
C TYR A 45 12.62 15.33 9.28
N ARG A 46 13.59 16.28 9.22
CA ARG A 46 14.92 16.02 8.63
C ARG A 46 15.62 14.83 9.29
N ASN A 47 15.54 14.73 10.62
CA ASN A 47 16.07 13.55 11.32
C ASN A 47 15.30 12.28 10.97
N ALA A 48 13.99 12.33 10.86
CA ALA A 48 13.16 11.19 10.45
C ALA A 48 13.54 10.69 9.04
N ILE A 49 13.81 11.59 8.09
CA ILE A 49 14.33 11.24 6.76
C ILE A 49 15.71 10.55 6.87
N ALA A 50 16.60 11.04 7.71
CA ALA A 50 17.92 10.40 7.91
C ALA A 50 17.78 8.99 8.52
N VAL A 51 16.89 8.81 9.50
CA VAL A 51 16.58 7.48 10.07
C VAL A 51 16.03 6.55 8.99
N LYS A 52 15.07 7.02 8.18
CA LYS A 52 14.52 6.25 7.05
C LYS A 52 15.64 5.81 6.08
N GLU A 53 16.54 6.71 5.71
CA GLU A 53 17.63 6.39 4.77
C GLU A 53 18.62 5.39 5.37
N SER A 54 18.95 5.50 6.65
CA SER A 54 19.80 4.55 7.35
C SER A 54 19.20 3.14 7.33
N VAL A 55 17.90 3.00 7.61
CA VAL A 55 17.20 1.71 7.60
C VAL A 55 17.14 1.11 6.19
N THR A 56 16.76 1.92 5.21
CA THR A 56 16.60 1.44 3.83
C THR A 56 17.92 1.07 3.19
N SER A 57 18.97 1.87 3.37
CA SER A 57 20.30 1.57 2.81
C SER A 57 20.93 0.32 3.44
N ALA A 58 20.78 0.12 4.75
CA ALA A 58 21.26 -1.10 5.41
C ALA A 58 20.58 -2.36 4.88
N LEU A 59 19.25 -2.31 4.72
CA LEU A 59 18.48 -3.43 4.18
C LEU A 59 18.78 -3.68 2.69
N ARG A 60 18.90 -2.63 1.89
CA ARG A 60 19.30 -2.71 0.48
C ARG A 60 20.66 -3.36 0.32
N GLY A 61 21.66 -2.92 1.08
CA GLY A 61 23.00 -3.51 1.09
C GLY A 61 22.97 -4.99 1.48
N LYS A 62 22.25 -5.34 2.56
CA LYS A 62 22.07 -6.74 2.97
C LYS A 62 21.46 -7.61 1.85
N ASN A 63 20.41 -7.10 1.18
CA ASN A 63 19.77 -7.86 0.08
C ASN A 63 20.67 -8.02 -1.13
N TYR A 64 21.46 -7.00 -1.47
CA TYR A 64 22.47 -7.10 -2.52
C TYR A 64 23.50 -8.19 -2.20
N HIS A 65 24.14 -8.13 -1.03
CA HIS A 65 25.18 -9.07 -0.62
C HIS A 65 24.66 -10.50 -0.44
N ASN A 66 23.41 -10.69 -0.01
CA ASN A 66 22.80 -12.02 0.04
C ASN A 66 22.78 -12.73 -1.32
N LEU A 67 22.74 -11.99 -2.42
CA LEU A 67 22.76 -12.53 -3.78
C LEU A 67 24.16 -12.43 -4.40
N ALA A 68 24.79 -11.27 -4.38
CA ALA A 68 26.04 -10.99 -5.07
C ALA A 68 27.22 -11.79 -4.53
N ASP A 69 27.22 -12.10 -3.23
CA ASP A 69 28.30 -12.88 -2.58
C ASP A 69 28.05 -14.38 -2.67
N HIS A 70 26.90 -14.83 -3.23
CA HIS A 70 26.61 -16.25 -3.38
C HIS A 70 27.30 -16.82 -4.62
N PRO A 71 28.09 -17.94 -4.53
CA PRO A 71 28.92 -18.43 -5.62
C PRO A 71 28.16 -18.86 -6.88
N ASN A 72 26.86 -19.15 -6.76
CA ASN A 72 26.00 -19.58 -7.88
C ASN A 72 25.10 -18.47 -8.41
N VAL A 73 25.31 -17.22 -7.99
CA VAL A 73 24.47 -16.09 -8.40
C VAL A 73 25.30 -15.01 -9.06
N THR A 74 24.86 -14.55 -10.21
CA THR A 74 25.42 -13.36 -10.86
C THR A 74 24.36 -12.25 -10.88
N VAL A 75 24.68 -11.10 -10.31
CA VAL A 75 23.83 -9.92 -10.31
C VAL A 75 24.25 -9.00 -11.45
N TYR A 76 23.31 -8.69 -12.34
CA TYR A 76 23.49 -7.71 -13.41
C TYR A 76 22.70 -6.45 -13.08
N THR A 77 23.36 -5.30 -13.02
CA THR A 77 22.70 -4.00 -12.88
C THR A 77 22.53 -3.39 -14.27
N GLY A 78 21.29 -3.39 -14.74
CA GLY A 78 20.96 -2.91 -16.09
C GLY A 78 19.49 -3.12 -16.44
N VAL A 79 19.08 -2.55 -17.54
CA VAL A 79 17.70 -2.67 -18.06
C VAL A 79 17.59 -3.97 -18.87
N GLY A 80 16.75 -4.89 -18.35
CA GLY A 80 16.42 -6.13 -19.05
C GLY A 80 15.25 -5.97 -20.01
N SER A 81 15.36 -6.57 -21.20
CA SER A 81 14.28 -6.62 -22.20
C SER A 81 14.36 -7.93 -22.98
N PHE A 82 13.23 -8.51 -23.35
CA PHE A 82 13.22 -9.73 -24.17
C PHE A 82 13.64 -9.43 -25.61
N VAL A 83 14.47 -10.31 -26.17
CA VAL A 83 14.88 -10.32 -27.57
C VAL A 83 14.19 -11.46 -28.32
N SER A 84 13.90 -12.55 -27.61
CA SER A 84 13.13 -13.72 -28.10
C SER A 84 12.42 -14.40 -26.94
N ALA A 85 11.81 -15.55 -27.21
CA ALA A 85 11.08 -16.33 -26.21
C ALA A 85 11.90 -16.80 -25.01
N ASP A 86 13.24 -16.86 -25.13
CA ASP A 86 14.16 -17.40 -24.14
C ASP A 86 15.44 -16.57 -23.95
N VAL A 87 15.54 -15.42 -24.65
CA VAL A 87 16.70 -14.53 -24.60
C VAL A 87 16.30 -13.17 -24.05
N VAL A 88 17.04 -12.72 -23.04
CA VAL A 88 16.92 -11.38 -22.44
C VAL A 88 18.19 -10.60 -22.71
N SER A 89 18.09 -9.42 -23.33
CA SER A 89 19.18 -8.44 -23.35
C SER A 89 19.21 -7.68 -22.03
N VAL A 90 20.40 -7.40 -21.53
CA VAL A 90 20.63 -6.57 -20.34
C VAL A 90 21.54 -5.43 -20.73
N ARG A 91 21.00 -4.22 -20.79
CA ARG A 91 21.77 -3.01 -21.09
C ARG A 91 22.29 -2.41 -19.80
N THR A 92 23.57 -2.58 -19.56
CA THR A 92 24.29 -1.98 -18.43
C THR A 92 24.77 -0.56 -18.79
N SER A 93 25.51 0.09 -17.92
CA SER A 93 26.14 1.38 -18.19
C SER A 93 27.30 1.30 -19.22
N THR A 94 27.87 0.11 -19.44
CA THR A 94 29.09 -0.08 -20.24
C THR A 94 28.88 -0.97 -21.46
N GLU A 95 27.93 -1.90 -21.41
CA GLU A 95 27.75 -2.91 -22.46
C GLU A 95 26.33 -3.44 -22.51
N GLU A 96 25.99 -4.17 -23.58
CA GLU A 96 24.78 -4.97 -23.70
C GLU A 96 25.14 -6.45 -23.65
N ILE A 97 24.53 -7.17 -22.70
CA ILE A 97 24.76 -8.58 -22.43
C ILE A 97 23.51 -9.36 -22.82
N TRP A 98 23.65 -10.50 -23.46
CA TRP A 98 22.54 -11.36 -23.84
C TRP A 98 22.57 -12.63 -22.98
N LEU A 99 21.46 -12.87 -22.30
CA LEU A 99 21.29 -14.00 -21.39
C LEU A 99 20.21 -14.94 -21.92
N THR A 100 20.47 -16.24 -21.85
CA THR A 100 19.46 -17.28 -22.10
C THR A 100 19.27 -18.14 -20.87
N SER A 101 18.03 -18.60 -20.65
CA SER A 101 17.71 -19.45 -19.51
C SER A 101 16.55 -20.39 -19.82
N LYS A 102 16.57 -21.58 -19.20
CA LYS A 102 15.46 -22.53 -19.24
C LYS A 102 14.23 -22.06 -18.48
N GLN A 103 14.42 -21.18 -17.51
CA GLN A 103 13.35 -20.59 -16.70
C GLN A 103 13.65 -19.11 -16.47
N ILE A 104 12.66 -18.27 -16.73
CA ILE A 104 12.75 -16.83 -16.54
C ILE A 104 11.63 -16.43 -15.58
N ILE A 105 11.95 -15.59 -14.59
CA ILE A 105 10.98 -15.06 -13.64
C ILE A 105 10.94 -13.53 -13.77
N ILE A 106 9.79 -13.00 -14.13
CA ILE A 106 9.55 -11.56 -14.23
C ILE A 106 9.04 -11.06 -12.89
N ASN A 107 9.79 -10.14 -12.25
CA ASN A 107 9.44 -9.53 -10.97
C ASN A 107 9.73 -8.02 -10.99
N THR A 108 9.31 -7.36 -12.06
CA THR A 108 9.59 -5.94 -12.31
C THR A 108 8.68 -4.99 -11.54
N GLY A 109 7.70 -5.53 -10.80
CA GLY A 109 6.85 -4.77 -9.89
C GLY A 109 5.86 -3.84 -10.58
N ALA A 110 5.59 -2.71 -9.94
CA ALA A 110 4.68 -1.69 -10.44
C ALA A 110 5.28 -0.29 -10.28
N GLU A 111 4.82 0.65 -11.10
CA GLU A 111 5.21 2.06 -11.06
C GLU A 111 4.01 2.97 -10.76
N THR A 112 4.28 4.19 -10.29
CA THR A 112 3.22 5.19 -10.06
C THR A 112 2.62 5.63 -11.38
N ILE A 113 1.30 5.74 -11.45
CA ILE A 113 0.60 6.34 -12.58
C ILE A 113 0.76 7.86 -12.47
N ILE A 114 1.34 8.47 -13.48
CA ILE A 114 1.36 9.93 -13.64
C ILE A 114 0.21 10.28 -14.59
N PRO A 115 -0.84 10.94 -14.10
CA PRO A 115 -1.98 11.30 -14.93
C PRO A 115 -1.58 12.41 -15.91
N PRO A 116 -2.26 12.51 -17.06
CA PRO A 116 -2.01 13.56 -18.05
C PRO A 116 -2.66 14.89 -17.63
N ILE A 117 -2.24 15.40 -16.48
CA ILE A 117 -2.67 16.69 -15.94
C ILE A 117 -1.67 17.75 -16.41
N GLU A 118 -2.18 18.89 -16.90
CA GLU A 118 -1.36 19.99 -17.37
C GLU A 118 -0.41 20.48 -16.27
N GLY A 119 0.87 20.68 -16.60
CA GLY A 119 1.89 21.19 -15.69
C GLY A 119 2.36 20.22 -14.61
N VAL A 120 2.05 18.93 -14.72
CA VAL A 120 2.56 17.88 -13.81
C VAL A 120 3.92 17.36 -14.28
N ALA A 121 4.08 17.14 -15.60
CA ALA A 121 5.36 16.73 -16.16
C ALA A 121 6.39 17.84 -15.94
N ASP A 122 7.60 17.46 -15.56
CA ASP A 122 8.75 18.37 -15.34
C ASP A 122 8.55 19.47 -14.28
N ASN A 123 7.53 19.34 -13.42
CA ASN A 123 7.29 20.27 -12.32
C ASN A 123 8.01 19.78 -11.05
N SER A 124 9.02 20.53 -10.62
CA SER A 124 9.88 20.20 -9.48
C SER A 124 9.15 20.19 -8.12
N LEU A 125 7.93 20.70 -8.04
CA LEU A 125 7.09 20.70 -6.84
C LEU A 125 6.04 19.57 -6.85
N VAL A 126 6.03 18.73 -7.91
CA VAL A 126 5.15 17.57 -8.03
C VAL A 126 5.93 16.29 -7.73
N TYR A 127 5.45 15.53 -6.79
CA TYR A 127 6.11 14.34 -6.27
C TYR A 127 5.22 13.10 -6.42
N THR A 128 5.88 11.96 -6.53
CA THR A 128 5.26 10.64 -6.32
C THR A 128 5.48 10.19 -4.88
N SER A 129 4.85 9.09 -4.46
CA SER A 129 5.09 8.47 -3.15
C SER A 129 6.57 8.11 -2.92
N THR A 130 7.35 7.91 -3.99
CA THR A 130 8.79 7.66 -3.92
C THR A 130 9.56 8.95 -3.69
N SER A 131 9.40 9.94 -4.56
CA SER A 131 10.23 11.14 -4.55
C SER A 131 9.92 12.08 -3.38
N ILE A 132 8.70 12.09 -2.85
CA ILE A 132 8.36 12.91 -1.69
C ILE A 132 9.09 12.46 -0.41
N MET A 133 9.43 11.18 -0.29
CA MET A 133 10.20 10.64 0.83
C MET A 133 11.70 10.98 0.76
N GLU A 134 12.15 11.61 -0.32
CA GLU A 134 13.51 12.13 -0.49
C GLU A 134 13.61 13.61 -0.11
N LEU A 135 12.47 14.30 0.09
CA LEU A 135 12.47 15.68 0.57
C LEU A 135 13.05 15.75 1.97
N THR A 136 14.03 16.63 2.16
CA THR A 136 14.63 16.93 3.47
C THR A 136 13.92 18.06 4.20
N ASP A 137 13.24 18.92 3.46
CA ASP A 137 12.47 20.02 4.02
C ASP A 137 10.99 19.67 4.10
N LEU A 138 10.41 19.84 5.29
CA LEU A 138 8.99 19.59 5.50
C LEU A 138 8.16 20.63 4.73
N PRO A 139 7.30 20.23 3.79
CA PRO A 139 6.41 21.19 3.12
C PRO A 139 5.38 21.72 4.13
N ARG A 140 5.22 23.02 4.22
CA ARG A 140 4.22 23.62 5.12
C ARG A 140 2.81 23.35 4.63
N ARG A 141 2.58 23.43 3.29
CA ARG A 141 1.32 23.14 2.64
C ARG A 141 1.53 21.99 1.66
N LEU A 142 0.87 20.89 1.91
CA LEU A 142 0.89 19.70 1.05
C LEU A 142 -0.48 19.46 0.44
N VAL A 143 -0.56 19.45 -0.89
CA VAL A 143 -1.76 18.98 -1.61
C VAL A 143 -1.51 17.55 -2.09
N ILE A 144 -2.45 16.65 -1.79
CA ILE A 144 -2.41 15.24 -2.20
C ILE A 144 -3.51 15.00 -3.23
N VAL A 145 -3.15 14.52 -4.40
CA VAL A 145 -4.09 14.15 -5.46
C VAL A 145 -4.37 12.65 -5.38
N GLY A 146 -5.57 12.29 -4.93
CA GLY A 146 -6.04 10.93 -4.69
C GLY A 146 -6.20 10.56 -3.21
N GLY A 147 -7.43 10.23 -2.81
CA GLY A 147 -7.84 9.83 -1.45
C GLY A 147 -7.85 8.31 -1.25
N GLY A 148 -7.06 7.56 -2.01
CA GLY A 148 -6.83 6.13 -1.81
C GLY A 148 -5.90 5.83 -0.62
N TYR A 149 -5.61 4.56 -0.36
CA TYR A 149 -4.82 4.14 0.81
C TYR A 149 -3.45 4.84 0.91
N ILE A 150 -2.71 4.94 -0.20
CA ILE A 150 -1.41 5.65 -0.23
C ILE A 150 -1.60 7.13 0.11
N GLY A 151 -2.59 7.80 -0.51
CA GLY A 151 -2.88 9.21 -0.23
C GLY A 151 -3.21 9.46 1.23
N LEU A 152 -4.02 8.59 1.86
CA LEU A 152 -4.39 8.71 3.28
C LEU A 152 -3.22 8.42 4.22
N GLU A 153 -2.35 7.43 3.92
CA GLU A 153 -1.14 7.20 4.73
C GLU A 153 -0.23 8.43 4.73
N PHE A 154 0.03 9.01 3.55
CA PHE A 154 0.83 10.23 3.44
C PHE A 154 0.14 11.44 4.08
N ALA A 155 -1.18 11.57 3.93
CA ALA A 155 -1.93 12.64 4.58
C ALA A 155 -1.80 12.58 6.10
N SER A 156 -2.03 11.40 6.69
CA SER A 156 -1.89 11.16 8.13
C SER A 156 -0.47 11.44 8.62
N MET A 157 0.53 10.95 7.88
CA MET A 157 1.95 11.10 8.20
C MET A 157 2.39 12.57 8.17
N TYR A 158 2.12 13.30 7.09
CA TYR A 158 2.56 14.69 6.95
C TYR A 158 1.80 15.65 7.87
N ALA A 159 0.51 15.42 8.12
CA ALA A 159 -0.23 16.17 9.13
C ALA A 159 0.38 15.99 10.53
N SER A 160 0.77 14.76 10.86
CA SER A 160 1.44 14.47 12.14
C SER A 160 2.81 15.15 12.28
N PHE A 161 3.56 15.31 11.18
CA PHE A 161 4.78 16.11 11.16
C PHE A 161 4.52 17.63 11.26
N GLY A 162 3.30 18.09 10.96
CA GLY A 162 2.90 19.49 11.10
C GLY A 162 2.61 20.22 9.79
N SER A 163 2.53 19.52 8.67
CA SER A 163 2.07 20.09 7.40
C SER A 163 0.57 20.37 7.42
N GLN A 164 0.14 21.44 6.77
CA GLN A 164 -1.25 21.67 6.41
C GLN A 164 -1.57 20.81 5.17
N VAL A 165 -2.40 19.79 5.34
CA VAL A 165 -2.66 18.79 4.29
C VAL A 165 -4.05 18.96 3.73
N THR A 166 -4.15 19.06 2.39
CA THR A 166 -5.41 19.00 1.64
C THR A 166 -5.38 17.81 0.69
N VAL A 167 -6.37 16.93 0.78
CA VAL A 167 -6.57 15.78 -0.11
C VAL A 167 -7.65 16.12 -1.13
N LEU A 168 -7.32 16.02 -2.41
CA LEU A 168 -8.24 16.17 -3.54
C LEU A 168 -8.62 14.78 -4.04
N GLU A 169 -9.90 14.40 -3.89
CA GLU A 169 -10.43 13.12 -4.35
C GLU A 169 -11.50 13.35 -5.42
N SER A 170 -11.34 12.70 -6.55
CA SER A 170 -12.27 12.84 -7.71
C SER A 170 -13.61 12.15 -7.51
N TYR A 171 -13.68 11.18 -6.59
CA TYR A 171 -14.90 10.48 -6.24
C TYR A 171 -15.64 11.19 -5.09
N PRO A 172 -16.97 10.93 -4.94
CA PRO A 172 -17.76 11.51 -3.85
C PRO A 172 -17.42 10.94 -2.47
N GLU A 173 -16.67 9.82 -2.41
CA GLU A 173 -16.39 9.08 -1.18
C GLU A 173 -14.93 8.65 -1.11
N LEU A 174 -14.37 8.68 0.10
CA LEU A 174 -13.04 8.12 0.37
C LEU A 174 -13.08 6.59 0.35
N ILE A 175 -11.94 5.98 -0.02
CA ILE A 175 -11.70 4.54 0.08
C ILE A 175 -12.92 3.70 -0.28
N ALA A 176 -13.42 3.87 -1.51
CA ALA A 176 -14.67 3.28 -2.01
C ALA A 176 -14.77 1.74 -1.90
N ARG A 177 -13.66 1.06 -1.61
CA ARG A 177 -13.65 -0.40 -1.37
C ARG A 177 -14.05 -0.79 0.06
N GLU A 178 -14.08 0.17 0.99
CA GLU A 178 -14.44 -0.08 2.38
C GLU A 178 -15.93 0.17 2.60
N ASP A 179 -16.48 -0.38 3.68
CA ASP A 179 -17.84 -0.06 4.12
C ASP A 179 -17.96 1.44 4.42
N ARG A 180 -19.11 2.02 4.12
CA ARG A 180 -19.34 3.47 4.23
C ARG A 180 -19.18 4.01 5.65
N ASP A 181 -19.58 3.24 6.66
CA ASP A 181 -19.42 3.59 8.07
C ASP A 181 -17.94 3.59 8.51
N ILE A 182 -17.15 2.64 8.00
CA ILE A 182 -15.69 2.61 8.21
C ILE A 182 -15.05 3.81 7.51
N ALA A 183 -15.38 4.06 6.25
CA ALA A 183 -14.83 5.20 5.49
C ALA A 183 -15.20 6.55 6.14
N ALA A 184 -16.42 6.69 6.65
CA ALA A 184 -16.85 7.88 7.38
C ALA A 184 -16.06 8.06 8.68
N SER A 185 -15.86 6.98 9.46
CA SER A 185 -15.07 7.01 10.68
C SER A 185 -13.60 7.40 10.41
N VAL A 186 -13.00 6.86 9.34
CA VAL A 186 -11.64 7.25 8.90
C VAL A 186 -11.59 8.73 8.56
N LYS A 187 -12.53 9.21 7.72
CA LYS A 187 -12.59 10.62 7.32
C LYS A 187 -12.70 11.54 8.52
N GLU A 188 -13.66 11.30 9.41
CA GLU A 188 -13.88 12.09 10.63
C GLU A 188 -12.64 12.14 11.52
N THR A 189 -11.99 11.01 11.73
CA THR A 189 -10.77 10.93 12.56
C THR A 189 -9.62 11.74 11.95
N LEU A 190 -9.44 11.66 10.64
CA LEU A 190 -8.39 12.42 9.95
C LEU A 190 -8.71 13.92 9.86
N GLU A 191 -9.98 14.29 9.74
CA GLU A 191 -10.42 15.71 9.82
C GLU A 191 -10.16 16.31 11.20
N LYS A 192 -10.37 15.55 12.31
CA LYS A 192 -9.98 15.97 13.67
C LYS A 192 -8.48 16.24 13.80
N LYS A 193 -7.66 15.60 12.96
CA LYS A 193 -6.19 15.84 12.87
C LYS A 193 -5.83 17.02 11.97
N GLY A 194 -6.82 17.76 11.45
CA GLY A 194 -6.62 18.96 10.63
C GLY A 194 -6.44 18.71 9.15
N ILE A 195 -6.67 17.49 8.67
CA ILE A 195 -6.62 17.18 7.24
C ILE A 195 -7.91 17.67 6.57
N VAL A 196 -7.77 18.41 5.47
CA VAL A 196 -8.91 18.90 4.68
C VAL A 196 -9.16 17.96 3.50
N PHE A 197 -10.39 17.49 3.35
CA PHE A 197 -10.81 16.68 2.22
C PHE A 197 -11.68 17.50 1.26
N ARG A 198 -11.34 17.47 -0.03
CA ARG A 198 -12.15 18.00 -1.14
C ARG A 198 -12.58 16.82 -2.01
N MET A 199 -13.80 16.39 -1.82
CA MET A 199 -14.42 15.33 -2.61
C MET A 199 -14.93 15.89 -3.94
N ASN A 200 -15.15 15.02 -4.94
CA ASN A 200 -15.54 15.41 -6.30
C ASN A 200 -14.54 16.37 -6.98
N ALA A 201 -13.32 16.46 -6.47
CA ALA A 201 -12.30 17.40 -6.93
C ALA A 201 -11.52 16.84 -8.11
N LYS A 202 -11.81 17.31 -9.32
CA LYS A 202 -11.11 16.94 -10.54
C LYS A 202 -9.96 17.93 -10.79
N VAL A 203 -8.74 17.52 -10.56
CA VAL A 203 -7.54 18.32 -10.84
C VAL A 203 -7.39 18.52 -12.35
N GLN A 204 -7.22 19.79 -12.77
CA GLN A 204 -7.10 20.21 -14.14
C GLN A 204 -5.66 20.55 -14.51
N SER A 205 -4.96 21.30 -13.64
CA SER A 205 -3.57 21.68 -13.86
C SER A 205 -2.82 21.91 -12.54
N VAL A 206 -1.48 21.85 -12.62
CA VAL A 206 -0.56 22.23 -11.55
C VAL A 206 0.45 23.22 -12.11
N LYS A 207 0.23 24.50 -11.86
CA LYS A 207 1.12 25.58 -12.32
C LYS A 207 2.28 25.75 -11.34
N HIS A 208 3.47 26.02 -11.86
CA HIS A 208 4.62 26.43 -11.06
C HIS A 208 4.69 27.97 -11.08
N VAL A 209 4.48 28.59 -9.94
CA VAL A 209 4.51 30.07 -9.82
C VAL A 209 5.53 30.43 -8.74
N GLU A 210 6.64 31.02 -9.16
CA GLU A 210 7.77 31.32 -8.27
C GLU A 210 8.26 30.04 -7.54
N ASN A 211 8.11 29.98 -6.22
CA ASN A 211 8.50 28.83 -5.39
C ASN A 211 7.30 28.00 -4.90
N ARG A 212 6.16 28.08 -5.59
CA ARG A 212 4.90 27.43 -5.17
C ARG A 212 4.25 26.73 -6.34
N ALA A 213 3.54 25.65 -6.02
CA ALA A 213 2.60 25.05 -6.93
C ALA A 213 1.22 25.68 -6.72
N VAL A 214 0.52 25.99 -7.80
CA VAL A 214 -0.89 26.37 -7.79
C VAL A 214 -1.67 25.24 -8.46
N VAL A 215 -2.44 24.51 -7.64
CA VAL A 215 -3.28 23.39 -8.09
C VAL A 215 -4.64 23.92 -8.44
N VAL A 216 -5.03 23.79 -9.72
CA VAL A 216 -6.36 24.16 -10.23
C VAL A 216 -7.21 22.90 -10.32
N PHE A 217 -8.39 22.92 -9.70
CA PHE A 217 -9.33 21.81 -9.76
C PHE A 217 -10.77 22.31 -9.84
N SER A 218 -11.65 21.47 -10.35
CA SER A 218 -13.10 21.76 -10.37
C SER A 218 -13.86 20.76 -9.52
N ASP A 219 -14.90 21.21 -8.87
CA ASP A 219 -15.93 20.33 -8.34
C ASP A 219 -16.73 19.72 -9.50
N SER A 220 -16.75 18.41 -9.63
CA SER A 220 -17.40 17.69 -10.74
C SER A 220 -18.93 17.72 -10.68
N GLN A 221 -19.52 18.11 -9.54
CA GLN A 221 -20.97 18.23 -9.37
C GLN A 221 -21.46 19.64 -9.71
N THR A 222 -20.75 20.67 -9.25
CA THR A 222 -21.14 22.07 -9.43
C THR A 222 -20.48 22.73 -10.64
N GLY A 223 -19.36 22.21 -11.11
CA GLY A 223 -18.52 22.82 -12.15
C GLY A 223 -17.68 24.00 -11.64
N GLU A 224 -17.77 24.36 -10.38
CA GLU A 224 -17.02 25.47 -9.78
C GLU A 224 -15.53 25.17 -9.77
N VAL A 225 -14.71 26.16 -10.12
CA VAL A 225 -13.24 26.03 -10.22
C VAL A 225 -12.59 26.69 -9.02
N PHE A 226 -11.61 26.00 -8.46
CA PHE A 226 -10.86 26.42 -7.29
C PHE A 226 -9.35 26.40 -7.56
N GLU A 227 -8.61 27.22 -6.85
CA GLU A 227 -7.15 27.22 -6.84
C GLU A 227 -6.63 27.01 -5.40
N LEU A 228 -5.58 26.19 -5.25
CA LEU A 228 -4.88 25.97 -3.99
C LEU A 228 -3.39 26.16 -4.18
N GLU A 229 -2.77 26.96 -3.31
CA GLU A 229 -1.32 27.04 -3.24
C GLU A 229 -0.75 25.90 -2.40
N ALA A 230 0.36 25.33 -2.86
CA ALA A 230 1.09 24.29 -2.17
C ALA A 230 2.60 24.49 -2.27
N ASP A 231 3.34 24.02 -1.27
CA ASP A 231 4.81 23.94 -1.30
C ASP A 231 5.25 22.60 -1.91
N ALA A 232 4.37 21.59 -1.88
CA ALA A 232 4.52 20.31 -2.56
C ALA A 232 3.16 19.74 -2.98
N VAL A 233 3.13 19.00 -4.09
CA VAL A 233 1.96 18.26 -4.58
C VAL A 233 2.33 16.79 -4.70
N LEU A 234 1.62 15.91 -3.99
CA LEU A 234 1.81 14.47 -4.05
C LEU A 234 0.78 13.84 -5.00
N LEU A 235 1.25 13.10 -5.98
CA LEU A 235 0.41 12.24 -6.82
C LEU A 235 0.24 10.87 -6.16
N ALA A 236 -0.95 10.60 -5.64
CA ALA A 236 -1.37 9.31 -5.09
C ALA A 236 -2.45 8.65 -5.98
N THR A 237 -2.27 8.75 -7.29
CA THR A 237 -3.23 8.46 -8.36
C THR A 237 -3.24 6.99 -8.81
N GLY A 238 -2.61 6.11 -8.03
CA GLY A 238 -2.56 4.67 -8.27
C GLY A 238 -1.24 4.20 -8.86
N ARG A 239 -1.18 2.88 -9.11
CA ARG A 239 0.00 2.18 -9.63
C ARG A 239 -0.43 1.28 -10.79
N ARG A 240 0.49 1.05 -11.73
CA ARG A 240 0.33 0.11 -12.85
C ARG A 240 1.50 -0.87 -12.91
N PRO A 241 1.31 -2.07 -13.48
CA PRO A 241 2.39 -3.02 -13.71
C PRO A 241 3.53 -2.41 -14.53
N ASN A 242 4.76 -2.71 -14.16
CA ASN A 242 5.95 -2.19 -14.85
C ASN A 242 6.37 -3.15 -15.95
N THR A 243 5.67 -3.10 -17.08
CA THR A 243 5.82 -4.01 -18.23
C THR A 243 6.27 -3.32 -19.52
N LYS A 244 6.21 -1.98 -19.56
CA LYS A 244 6.35 -1.20 -20.79
C LYS A 244 7.63 -1.47 -21.58
N ASP A 245 8.77 -1.64 -20.89
CA ASP A 245 10.09 -1.75 -21.55
C ASP A 245 10.58 -3.21 -21.63
N LEU A 246 9.74 -4.19 -21.28
CA LEU A 246 10.11 -5.60 -21.26
C LEU A 246 10.07 -6.29 -22.63
N ASN A 247 9.37 -5.71 -23.61
CA ASN A 247 9.16 -6.31 -24.94
C ASN A 247 8.52 -7.70 -24.86
N LEU A 248 7.43 -7.84 -24.10
CA LEU A 248 6.79 -9.11 -23.75
C LEU A 248 6.25 -9.89 -24.96
N GLU A 249 5.86 -9.17 -26.02
CA GLU A 249 5.27 -9.76 -27.23
C GLU A 249 6.22 -10.76 -27.91
N VAL A 250 7.52 -10.42 -28.01
CA VAL A 250 8.52 -11.30 -28.63
C VAL A 250 8.78 -12.55 -27.79
N ALA A 251 8.47 -12.49 -26.49
CA ALA A 251 8.58 -13.61 -25.57
C ALA A 251 7.29 -14.48 -25.54
N GLY A 252 6.23 -14.08 -26.24
CA GLY A 252 4.94 -14.75 -26.20
C GLY A 252 4.22 -14.63 -24.88
N VAL A 253 4.46 -13.54 -24.14
CA VAL A 253 3.84 -13.25 -22.84
C VAL A 253 2.72 -12.22 -23.00
N GLU A 254 1.51 -12.64 -22.66
CA GLU A 254 0.31 -11.82 -22.75
C GLU A 254 0.08 -10.98 -21.49
N THR A 255 -0.56 -9.82 -21.68
CA THR A 255 -0.99 -8.92 -20.61
C THR A 255 -2.49 -8.65 -20.68
N ASP A 256 -3.09 -8.31 -19.55
CA ASP A 256 -4.47 -7.82 -19.48
C ASP A 256 -4.59 -6.36 -19.99
N ALA A 257 -5.81 -5.85 -20.04
CA ALA A 257 -6.10 -4.48 -20.47
C ALA A 257 -5.47 -3.39 -19.58
N ARG A 258 -4.96 -3.74 -18.38
CA ARG A 258 -4.26 -2.85 -17.46
C ARG A 258 -2.74 -2.99 -17.55
N GLY A 259 -2.25 -3.85 -18.44
CA GLY A 259 -0.83 -4.14 -18.64
C GLY A 259 -0.25 -5.15 -17.63
N ALA A 260 -1.07 -5.83 -16.82
CA ALA A 260 -0.60 -6.87 -15.92
C ALA A 260 -0.35 -8.18 -16.67
N ILE A 261 0.74 -8.86 -16.37
CA ILE A 261 1.07 -10.14 -16.99
C ILE A 261 0.04 -11.20 -16.56
N ILE A 262 -0.57 -11.86 -17.54
CA ILE A 262 -1.52 -12.94 -17.32
C ILE A 262 -0.77 -14.19 -16.88
N VAL A 263 -1.21 -14.78 -15.75
CA VAL A 263 -0.61 -16.00 -15.19
C VAL A 263 -1.70 -17.00 -14.76
N ASP A 264 -1.32 -18.29 -14.77
CA ASP A 264 -2.14 -19.36 -14.20
C ASP A 264 -2.03 -19.43 -12.65
N GLU A 265 -2.65 -20.44 -12.03
CA GLU A 265 -2.60 -20.66 -10.57
C GLU A 265 -1.19 -20.97 -10.04
N TYR A 266 -0.27 -21.39 -10.90
CA TYR A 266 1.13 -21.69 -10.58
C TYR A 266 2.08 -20.59 -11.03
N LEU A 267 1.53 -19.41 -11.38
CA LEU A 267 2.27 -18.21 -11.80
C LEU A 267 3.03 -18.35 -13.12
N LYS A 268 2.64 -19.33 -13.98
CA LYS A 268 3.14 -19.45 -15.34
C LYS A 268 2.42 -18.48 -16.24
N THR A 269 3.16 -17.86 -17.14
CA THR A 269 2.61 -16.98 -18.18
C THR A 269 2.11 -17.82 -19.36
N THR A 270 1.65 -17.19 -20.43
CA THR A 270 1.34 -17.84 -21.70
C THR A 270 2.56 -18.53 -22.34
N ASN A 271 3.78 -18.09 -22.00
CA ASN A 271 5.00 -18.85 -22.28
C ASN A 271 5.34 -19.75 -21.07
N PRO A 272 5.34 -21.10 -21.21
CA PRO A 272 5.48 -22.03 -20.10
C PRO A 272 6.85 -21.97 -19.41
N ASN A 273 7.85 -21.39 -20.05
CA ASN A 273 9.19 -21.20 -19.49
C ASN A 273 9.36 -19.88 -18.74
N ILE A 274 8.32 -19.04 -18.75
CA ILE A 274 8.33 -17.72 -18.12
C ILE A 274 7.25 -17.66 -17.04
N ARG A 275 7.62 -17.19 -15.86
CA ARG A 275 6.72 -16.90 -14.73
C ARG A 275 6.71 -15.42 -14.41
N ALA A 276 5.61 -14.94 -13.83
CA ALA A 276 5.54 -13.59 -13.31
C ALA A 276 5.07 -13.59 -11.86
N VAL A 277 5.72 -12.77 -11.02
CA VAL A 277 5.49 -12.70 -9.56
C VAL A 277 5.39 -11.25 -9.08
N GLY A 278 4.76 -11.07 -7.93
CA GLY A 278 4.58 -9.76 -7.31
C GLY A 278 3.64 -8.85 -8.10
N ASP A 279 3.88 -7.54 -8.03
CA ASP A 279 2.95 -6.53 -8.52
C ASP A 279 2.80 -6.51 -10.04
N VAL A 280 3.76 -7.05 -10.79
CA VAL A 280 3.74 -7.05 -12.26
C VAL A 280 2.60 -7.90 -12.86
N LYS A 281 2.10 -8.89 -12.10
CA LYS A 281 0.92 -9.70 -12.48
C LYS A 281 -0.42 -9.10 -12.06
N GLY A 282 -0.41 -7.90 -11.46
CA GLY A 282 -1.63 -7.27 -10.93
C GLY A 282 -2.19 -7.96 -9.67
N GLY A 283 -3.47 -7.72 -9.39
CA GLY A 283 -4.16 -8.26 -8.22
C GLY A 283 -3.73 -7.57 -6.91
N LEU A 284 -3.52 -8.35 -5.85
CA LEU A 284 -3.11 -7.86 -4.54
C LEU A 284 -1.62 -7.49 -4.53
N GLN A 285 -1.31 -6.21 -4.38
CA GLN A 285 0.06 -5.66 -4.43
C GLN A 285 0.63 -5.52 -3.02
N PHE A 286 0.93 -6.66 -2.37
CA PHE A 286 1.51 -6.71 -1.03
C PHE A 286 2.77 -7.57 -1.00
N THR A 287 3.73 -7.20 -0.15
CA THR A 287 5.00 -7.91 0.01
C THR A 287 4.82 -9.39 0.38
N TYR A 288 3.86 -9.69 1.26
CA TYR A 288 3.56 -11.07 1.66
C TYR A 288 2.89 -11.89 0.54
N ILE A 289 2.24 -11.24 -0.44
CA ILE A 289 1.78 -11.90 -1.67
C ILE A 289 2.98 -12.26 -2.55
N SER A 290 3.94 -11.36 -2.71
CA SER A 290 5.19 -11.66 -3.44
C SER A 290 5.99 -12.79 -2.78
N LEU A 291 6.02 -12.84 -1.45
CA LEU A 291 6.63 -13.94 -0.70
C LEU A 291 5.88 -15.26 -0.92
N ASP A 292 4.55 -15.20 -0.99
CA ASP A 292 3.75 -16.38 -1.27
C ASP A 292 3.89 -16.85 -2.74
N ASP A 293 4.03 -15.93 -3.68
CA ASP A 293 4.39 -16.23 -5.07
C ASP A 293 5.70 -17.05 -5.13
N TYR A 294 6.71 -16.66 -4.35
CA TYR A 294 7.95 -17.45 -4.22
C TYR A 294 7.66 -18.86 -3.72
N ARG A 295 6.81 -19.03 -2.70
CA ARG A 295 6.46 -20.36 -2.18
C ARG A 295 5.78 -21.24 -3.23
N ILE A 296 4.88 -20.67 -4.03
CA ILE A 296 4.20 -21.39 -5.12
C ILE A 296 5.23 -21.81 -6.18
N ILE A 297 6.11 -20.91 -6.61
CA ILE A 297 7.13 -21.25 -7.61
C ILE A 297 8.08 -22.31 -7.08
N ARG A 298 8.48 -22.22 -5.84
CA ARG A 298 9.35 -23.24 -5.21
C ARG A 298 8.71 -24.63 -5.23
N GLU A 299 7.41 -24.71 -4.87
CA GLU A 299 6.67 -25.97 -4.90
C GLU A 299 6.44 -26.48 -6.34
N ASP A 300 6.19 -25.60 -7.32
CA ASP A 300 6.02 -26.01 -8.71
C ASP A 300 7.31 -26.50 -9.36
N LEU A 301 8.48 -25.92 -8.97
CA LEU A 301 9.77 -26.28 -9.56
C LEU A 301 10.47 -27.45 -8.85
N PHE A 302 10.32 -27.58 -7.53
CA PHE A 302 11.14 -28.45 -6.69
C PHE A 302 10.35 -29.32 -5.72
N GLY A 303 9.03 -29.12 -5.61
CA GLY A 303 8.15 -29.84 -4.68
C GLY A 303 7.02 -30.59 -5.38
N ASP A 304 5.96 -30.86 -4.63
CA ASP A 304 4.82 -31.71 -5.03
C ASP A 304 3.70 -30.95 -5.75
N LYS A 305 3.87 -29.66 -6.02
CA LYS A 305 2.89 -28.76 -6.70
C LYS A 305 1.56 -28.61 -5.96
N GLU A 306 1.56 -28.78 -4.66
CA GLU A 306 0.33 -28.68 -3.85
C GLU A 306 -0.15 -27.24 -3.66
N ARG A 307 0.80 -26.24 -3.66
CA ARG A 307 0.47 -24.85 -3.38
C ARG A 307 0.15 -24.06 -4.64
N LYS A 308 -0.95 -23.30 -4.61
CA LYS A 308 -1.42 -22.45 -5.70
C LYS A 308 -2.04 -21.14 -5.20
N THR A 309 -2.29 -20.20 -6.13
CA THR A 309 -2.79 -18.86 -5.76
C THR A 309 -4.17 -18.88 -5.12
N SER A 310 -5.04 -19.85 -5.45
CA SER A 310 -6.37 -20.01 -4.84
C SER A 310 -6.35 -20.39 -3.35
N ASP A 311 -5.22 -20.93 -2.83
CA ASP A 311 -5.07 -21.33 -1.43
C ASP A 311 -4.89 -20.15 -0.47
N ARG A 312 -4.69 -18.93 -1.01
CA ARG A 312 -4.39 -17.72 -0.23
C ARG A 312 -5.56 -17.18 0.55
N ASN A 313 -6.78 -17.32 0.04
CA ASN A 313 -7.96 -16.67 0.60
C ASN A 313 -8.37 -17.23 1.96
N PRO A 314 -8.82 -16.36 2.87
CA PRO A 314 -8.82 -14.90 2.76
C PRO A 314 -7.46 -14.27 3.07
N VAL A 315 -7.19 -13.09 2.50
CA VAL A 315 -5.95 -12.31 2.72
C VAL A 315 -6.28 -11.04 3.49
N ALA A 316 -5.62 -10.85 4.64
CA ALA A 316 -5.71 -9.60 5.40
C ALA A 316 -4.82 -8.51 4.81
N TYR A 317 -5.20 -7.24 5.00
CA TYR A 317 -4.36 -6.08 4.69
C TYR A 317 -4.54 -4.96 5.70
N SER A 318 -3.57 -4.06 5.76
CA SER A 318 -3.59 -2.90 6.65
C SER A 318 -3.18 -1.63 5.91
N VAL A 319 -3.82 -0.53 6.29
CA VAL A 319 -3.51 0.84 5.86
C VAL A 319 -2.98 1.58 7.08
N PHE A 320 -1.76 2.09 7.00
CA PHE A 320 -1.03 2.63 8.15
C PHE A 320 -1.27 4.14 8.32
N ILE A 321 -2.55 4.52 8.37
CA ILE A 321 -3.00 5.79 8.94
C ILE A 321 -2.95 5.71 10.47
N ASP A 322 -3.23 6.78 11.17
CA ASP A 322 -3.24 6.80 12.63
C ASP A 322 -4.65 7.19 13.15
N PRO A 323 -5.37 6.24 13.82
CA PRO A 323 -5.01 4.83 14.02
C PRO A 323 -5.04 4.00 12.73
N PRO A 324 -4.40 2.80 12.68
CA PRO A 324 -4.38 1.96 11.49
C PRO A 324 -5.76 1.36 11.19
N LEU A 325 -6.05 1.22 9.88
CA LEU A 325 -7.18 0.46 9.37
C LEU A 325 -6.70 -0.90 8.88
N ALA A 326 -7.33 -1.98 9.32
CA ALA A 326 -7.06 -3.33 8.82
C ALA A 326 -8.34 -4.03 8.39
N ARG A 327 -8.26 -4.87 7.36
CA ARG A 327 -9.39 -5.64 6.86
C ARG A 327 -8.98 -7.04 6.45
N ILE A 328 -9.91 -7.98 6.63
CA ILE A 328 -9.87 -9.32 6.03
C ILE A 328 -11.27 -9.71 5.53
N GLY A 329 -11.33 -10.42 4.41
CA GLY A 329 -12.57 -10.96 3.86
C GLY A 329 -13.50 -9.90 3.28
N LEU A 330 -14.80 -10.20 3.28
CA LEU A 330 -15.85 -9.44 2.62
C LEU A 330 -16.29 -8.23 3.46
N ASN A 331 -16.60 -7.12 2.81
CA ASN A 331 -17.40 -6.08 3.41
C ASN A 331 -18.90 -6.40 3.28
N GLU A 332 -19.74 -5.54 3.87
CA GLU A 332 -21.20 -5.72 3.89
C GLU A 332 -21.80 -5.78 2.46
N ASP A 333 -21.36 -4.89 1.57
CA ASP A 333 -21.85 -4.84 0.18
C ASP A 333 -21.38 -6.04 -0.63
N GLU A 334 -20.14 -6.49 -0.44
CA GLU A 334 -19.60 -7.69 -1.09
C GLU A 334 -20.33 -8.96 -0.62
N ALA A 335 -20.65 -9.05 0.67
CA ALA A 335 -21.44 -10.16 1.23
C ALA A 335 -22.86 -10.17 0.65
N ARG A 336 -23.52 -9.02 0.57
CA ARG A 336 -24.84 -8.89 -0.06
C ARG A 336 -24.84 -9.28 -1.55
N LYS A 337 -23.81 -8.84 -2.30
CA LYS A 337 -23.64 -9.21 -3.72
C LYS A 337 -23.48 -10.72 -3.93
N GLN A 338 -22.94 -11.42 -2.92
CA GLN A 338 -22.83 -12.88 -2.93
C GLN A 338 -24.08 -13.58 -2.36
N ASN A 339 -25.16 -12.83 -2.08
CA ASN A 339 -26.41 -13.32 -1.49
C ASN A 339 -26.22 -14.04 -0.15
N LEU A 340 -25.24 -13.63 0.65
CA LEU A 340 -25.06 -14.16 2.00
C LEU A 340 -26.05 -13.48 2.97
N ASP A 341 -26.74 -14.29 3.80
CA ASP A 341 -27.49 -13.77 4.95
C ASP A 341 -26.50 -13.55 6.10
N VAL A 342 -26.24 -12.28 6.42
CA VAL A 342 -25.16 -11.90 7.34
C VAL A 342 -25.67 -11.18 8.59
N ILE A 343 -25.00 -11.43 9.69
CA ILE A 343 -25.07 -10.65 10.91
C ILE A 343 -23.93 -9.64 10.89
N ILE A 344 -24.25 -8.37 11.13
CA ILE A 344 -23.27 -7.30 11.24
C ILE A 344 -23.12 -6.92 12.72
N LYS A 345 -21.88 -7.02 13.20
CA LYS A 345 -21.50 -6.58 14.55
C LYS A 345 -20.62 -5.35 14.45
N LYS A 346 -20.78 -4.40 15.37
CA LYS A 346 -20.00 -3.15 15.42
C LYS A 346 -19.63 -2.83 16.85
N LEU A 347 -18.40 -2.37 17.05
CA LEU A 347 -17.90 -1.93 18.35
C LEU A 347 -17.14 -0.59 18.16
N PRO A 348 -17.64 0.53 18.68
CA PRO A 348 -16.89 1.78 18.71
C PRO A 348 -15.64 1.65 19.58
N VAL A 349 -14.50 2.19 19.11
CA VAL A 349 -13.21 2.09 19.83
C VAL A 349 -13.27 2.74 21.22
N MET A 350 -14.07 3.80 21.37
CA MET A 350 -14.31 4.43 22.67
C MET A 350 -14.89 3.51 23.75
N ALA A 351 -15.47 2.36 23.38
CA ALA A 351 -15.95 1.36 24.32
C ALA A 351 -14.82 0.46 24.88
N ILE A 352 -13.67 0.40 24.20
CA ILE A 352 -12.58 -0.52 24.50
C ILE A 352 -11.73 0.00 25.68
N PRO A 353 -11.54 -0.76 26.77
CA PRO A 353 -10.75 -0.30 27.94
C PRO A 353 -9.31 0.06 27.57
N ARG A 354 -8.64 -0.76 26.74
CA ARG A 354 -7.26 -0.50 26.32
C ARG A 354 -7.13 0.82 25.52
N ALA A 355 -8.06 1.10 24.61
CA ALA A 355 -8.08 2.34 23.85
C ALA A 355 -8.17 3.57 24.77
N LYS A 356 -8.97 3.48 25.84
CA LYS A 356 -9.04 4.54 26.87
C LYS A 356 -7.71 4.73 27.61
N THR A 357 -7.00 3.65 27.93
CA THR A 357 -5.68 3.77 28.61
C THR A 357 -4.61 4.37 27.69
N LEU A 358 -4.75 4.21 26.37
CA LEU A 358 -3.88 4.82 25.36
C LEU A 358 -4.24 6.29 25.06
N GLY A 359 -5.46 6.73 25.43
CA GLY A 359 -6.00 8.01 25.00
C GLY A 359 -6.34 8.06 23.50
N GLU A 360 -6.44 6.90 22.84
CA GLU A 360 -6.70 6.74 21.40
C GLU A 360 -8.08 6.08 21.21
N THR A 361 -9.16 6.86 21.29
CA THR A 361 -10.55 6.36 21.34
C THR A 361 -11.32 6.54 20.04
N ASP A 362 -10.71 7.13 19.00
CA ASP A 362 -11.32 7.24 17.68
C ASP A 362 -11.24 5.90 16.93
N GLY A 363 -12.33 5.58 16.21
CA GLY A 363 -12.37 4.42 15.35
C GLY A 363 -13.59 3.51 15.55
N LEU A 364 -13.63 2.46 14.74
CA LEU A 364 -14.74 1.52 14.66
C LEU A 364 -14.23 0.13 14.28
N LEU A 365 -14.67 -0.89 15.03
CA LEU A 365 -14.50 -2.29 14.66
C LEU A 365 -15.82 -2.81 14.07
N LYS A 366 -15.72 -3.63 13.03
CA LYS A 366 -16.88 -4.23 12.35
C LYS A 366 -16.60 -5.67 11.97
N ALA A 367 -17.56 -6.56 12.20
CA ALA A 367 -17.51 -7.95 11.78
C ALA A 367 -18.72 -8.30 10.91
N VAL A 368 -18.49 -9.11 9.89
CA VAL A 368 -19.50 -9.67 8.98
C VAL A 368 -19.49 -11.18 9.18
N ILE A 369 -20.60 -11.72 9.64
CA ILE A 369 -20.75 -13.13 10.04
C ILE A 369 -21.83 -13.76 9.18
N ASP A 370 -21.56 -14.89 8.56
CA ASP A 370 -22.59 -15.70 7.89
C ASP A 370 -23.54 -16.28 8.95
N LYS A 371 -24.80 -15.91 8.88
CA LYS A 371 -25.83 -16.27 9.85
C LYS A 371 -26.13 -17.76 9.87
N ASN A 372 -25.98 -18.44 8.74
CA ASN A 372 -26.33 -19.86 8.61
C ASN A 372 -25.21 -20.77 9.17
N THR A 373 -23.96 -20.34 9.03
CA THR A 373 -22.80 -21.17 9.40
C THR A 373 -22.06 -20.68 10.64
N GLY A 374 -22.34 -19.45 11.09
CA GLY A 374 -21.57 -18.78 12.14
C GLY A 374 -20.14 -18.39 11.72
N LYS A 375 -19.76 -18.60 10.45
CA LYS A 375 -18.41 -18.30 9.99
C LYS A 375 -18.19 -16.78 9.86
N ILE A 376 -17.02 -16.33 10.28
CA ILE A 376 -16.58 -14.95 10.01
C ILE A 376 -16.24 -14.88 8.51
N VAL A 377 -16.99 -14.07 7.77
CA VAL A 377 -16.76 -13.85 6.33
C VAL A 377 -16.03 -12.53 6.05
N GLY A 378 -16.02 -11.63 7.03
CA GLY A 378 -15.28 -10.39 6.96
C GLY A 378 -15.08 -9.71 8.30
N CYS A 379 -13.99 -8.95 8.42
CA CYS A 379 -13.72 -8.13 9.59
C CYS A 379 -12.92 -6.89 9.20
N MET A 380 -13.31 -5.73 9.73
CA MET A 380 -12.64 -4.44 9.57
C MET A 380 -12.36 -3.86 10.95
N LEU A 381 -11.12 -3.47 11.18
CA LEU A 381 -10.63 -2.91 12.43
C LEU A 381 -10.00 -1.54 12.13
N PHE A 382 -10.66 -0.47 12.49
CA PHE A 382 -10.08 0.88 12.46
C PHE A 382 -9.84 1.30 13.91
N ALA A 383 -8.63 1.00 14.42
CA ALA A 383 -8.31 1.12 15.84
C ALA A 383 -6.79 1.07 16.08
N PRO A 384 -6.28 1.48 17.25
CA PRO A 384 -4.92 1.14 17.66
C PRO A 384 -4.64 -0.36 17.52
N ASP A 385 -3.43 -0.72 17.14
CA ASP A 385 -2.95 -2.09 16.95
C ASP A 385 -3.76 -2.94 15.94
N ALA A 386 -4.63 -2.34 15.11
CA ALA A 386 -5.47 -3.09 14.16
C ALA A 386 -4.65 -3.96 13.20
N SER A 387 -3.45 -3.52 12.80
CA SER A 387 -2.54 -4.28 11.93
C SER A 387 -2.05 -5.59 12.56
N GLU A 388 -2.01 -5.67 13.89
CA GLU A 388 -1.64 -6.87 14.62
C GLU A 388 -2.87 -7.73 14.91
N VAL A 389 -3.94 -7.10 15.42
CA VAL A 389 -5.17 -7.78 15.85
C VAL A 389 -5.86 -8.49 14.69
N ILE A 390 -5.83 -7.92 13.47
CA ILE A 390 -6.46 -8.54 12.28
C ILE A 390 -5.87 -9.92 11.97
N ASN A 391 -4.61 -10.18 12.32
CA ASN A 391 -3.98 -11.49 12.11
C ASN A 391 -4.61 -12.59 12.98
N ILE A 392 -5.14 -12.26 14.16
CA ILE A 392 -5.88 -13.19 15.02
C ILE A 392 -7.18 -13.62 14.32
N VAL A 393 -7.91 -12.65 13.75
CA VAL A 393 -9.12 -12.93 12.97
C VAL A 393 -8.77 -13.77 11.73
N ALA A 394 -7.67 -13.42 11.04
CA ALA A 394 -7.20 -14.18 9.89
C ALA A 394 -6.89 -15.64 10.22
N MET A 395 -6.26 -15.91 11.37
CA MET A 395 -5.99 -17.27 11.84
C MET A 395 -7.29 -18.04 12.15
N ALA A 396 -8.25 -17.41 12.84
CA ALA A 396 -9.55 -18.02 13.12
C ALA A 396 -10.30 -18.36 11.82
N MET A 397 -10.34 -17.44 10.85
CA MET A 397 -10.96 -17.69 9.54
C MET A 397 -10.24 -18.81 8.76
N LYS A 398 -8.91 -18.81 8.73
CA LYS A 398 -8.11 -19.82 8.00
C LYS A 398 -8.26 -21.22 8.58
N THR A 399 -8.42 -21.34 9.89
CA THR A 399 -8.65 -22.62 10.58
C THR A 399 -10.12 -23.04 10.61
N GLY A 400 -11.00 -22.24 9.97
CA GLY A 400 -12.41 -22.57 9.84
C GLY A 400 -13.22 -22.45 11.13
N GLN A 401 -12.75 -21.66 12.11
CA GLN A 401 -13.49 -21.39 13.33
C GLN A 401 -14.75 -20.56 13.04
N ASP A 402 -15.79 -20.72 13.86
CA ASP A 402 -16.92 -19.80 13.87
C ASP A 402 -16.63 -18.57 14.78
N TYR A 403 -17.53 -17.59 14.76
CA TYR A 403 -17.32 -16.33 15.50
C TYR A 403 -17.27 -16.52 17.02
N THR A 404 -17.90 -17.59 17.55
CA THR A 404 -17.95 -17.86 19.00
C THR A 404 -16.56 -18.23 19.53
N PHE A 405 -15.67 -18.74 18.67
CA PHE A 405 -14.28 -19.00 19.04
C PHE A 405 -13.58 -17.73 19.52
N LEU A 406 -13.74 -16.61 18.82
CA LEU A 406 -13.15 -15.33 19.23
C LEU A 406 -13.95 -14.66 20.34
N ARG A 407 -15.31 -14.85 20.37
CA ARG A 407 -16.16 -14.34 21.43
C ARG A 407 -15.77 -14.91 22.79
N ASP A 408 -15.48 -16.19 22.86
CA ASP A 408 -15.29 -16.93 24.13
C ASP A 408 -13.79 -17.15 24.44
N PHE A 409 -12.87 -16.66 23.59
CA PHE A 409 -11.43 -16.82 23.79
C PHE A 409 -10.95 -15.99 25.00
N ILE A 410 -10.00 -16.55 25.78
CA ILE A 410 -9.40 -15.86 26.92
C ILE A 410 -8.23 -15.03 26.45
N PHE A 411 -8.48 -13.74 26.17
CA PHE A 411 -7.42 -12.78 25.85
C PHE A 411 -6.77 -12.18 27.10
N THR A 412 -5.53 -11.72 26.96
CA THR A 412 -4.86 -10.95 28.02
C THR A 412 -5.52 -9.58 28.22
N HIS A 413 -5.61 -9.13 29.48
CA HIS A 413 -6.20 -7.83 29.84
C HIS A 413 -5.14 -6.89 30.42
N PRO A 414 -5.14 -5.55 30.10
CA PRO A 414 -5.89 -4.91 29.03
C PRO A 414 -5.13 -4.99 27.69
N SER A 415 -5.78 -5.40 26.63
CA SER A 415 -5.22 -5.45 25.27
C SER A 415 -6.25 -4.99 24.23
N MET A 416 -5.78 -4.59 23.04
CA MET A 416 -6.70 -4.34 21.90
C MET A 416 -7.31 -5.64 21.37
N SER A 417 -6.63 -6.78 21.56
CA SER A 417 -7.11 -8.09 21.11
C SER A 417 -8.35 -8.56 21.86
N GLU A 418 -8.50 -8.22 23.17
CA GLU A 418 -9.68 -8.61 23.96
C GLU A 418 -10.98 -7.95 23.44
N ALA A 419 -10.88 -6.85 22.70
CA ALA A 419 -12.02 -6.22 22.05
C ALA A 419 -12.74 -7.15 21.04
N LEU A 420 -12.08 -8.23 20.61
CA LEU A 420 -12.72 -9.26 19.79
C LEU A 420 -13.81 -10.02 20.55
N ASN A 421 -13.68 -10.20 21.88
CA ASN A 421 -14.77 -10.77 22.67
C ASN A 421 -16.05 -9.92 22.57
N ASP A 422 -15.92 -8.60 22.75
CA ASP A 422 -17.06 -7.67 22.69
C ASP A 422 -17.59 -7.51 21.26
N LEU A 423 -16.70 -7.45 20.26
CA LEU A 423 -17.09 -7.35 18.86
C LEU A 423 -17.95 -8.52 18.40
N PHE A 424 -17.60 -9.73 18.86
CA PHE A 424 -18.30 -10.97 18.48
C PHE A 424 -19.41 -11.39 19.47
N SER A 425 -19.68 -10.61 20.52
CA SER A 425 -20.73 -10.86 21.51
C SER A 425 -22.16 -10.63 21.02
#